data_ba6c1b232ca0e28dd4a625847de07bed
#
_entry.id   ba6c1b232ca0e28dd4a625847de07bed
#
_cell.length_a   1.000
_cell.length_b   1.000
_cell.length_c   1.000
_cell.angle_alpha   90.00
_cell.angle_beta   90.00
_cell.angle_gamma   90.00
#
_symmetry.space_group_name_H-M   'P 1'
#
loop_
_entity.id
_entity.type
_entity.pdbx_description
1 polymer ?
#
loop_
_entity_poly.entity_id
_entity_poly.type
_entity_poly.pdbx_seq_one_letter_code
_entity_poly.pdbx_strand_id
1 'polypeptide(L)'
;DENDPAMSIARARVEPGVTTAWHRVRGTVERYVILDGSGRMEVGDLPPQEVQAGDVVLIPPSVRQRIANTGAGDLVFLAICTPRFRPENYEDAAADAD
;
A
#
# COMPACT_ATOMS: atom_id res chain seq x y z
N ASP A 1 5.19 13.74 -12.43
CA ASP A 1 4.19 14.74 -12.12
C ASP A 1 2.77 14.20 -12.44
N GLU A 2 1.78 15.03 -12.26
CA GLU A 2 0.38 14.59 -12.45
C GLU A 2 0.02 14.30 -13.91
N ASN A 3 0.87 14.67 -14.84
CA ASN A 3 0.68 14.42 -16.27
C ASN A 3 1.43 13.19 -16.78
N ASP A 4 2.16 12.51 -15.92
CA ASP A 4 2.92 11.33 -16.31
C ASP A 4 2.01 10.09 -16.32
N PRO A 5 1.69 9.53 -17.50
CA PRO A 5 0.83 8.35 -17.56
C PRO A 5 1.54 7.06 -17.11
N ALA A 6 2.87 7.07 -17.05
CA ALA A 6 3.64 5.89 -16.75
C ALA A 6 3.74 5.62 -15.25
N MET A 7 3.62 6.65 -14.41
CA MET A 7 3.86 6.48 -12.98
C MET A 7 3.17 7.55 -12.16
N SER A 8 2.72 7.18 -10.96
CA SER A 8 2.32 8.13 -9.94
C SER A 8 3.00 7.78 -8.63
N ILE A 9 3.25 8.82 -7.81
CA ILE A 9 3.83 8.65 -6.47
C ILE A 9 2.98 9.45 -5.50
N ALA A 10 2.53 8.79 -4.43
CA ALA A 10 1.78 9.44 -3.37
C ALA A 10 2.47 9.14 -2.04
N ARG A 11 2.55 10.15 -1.18
CA ARG A 11 3.06 9.98 0.18
C ARG A 11 1.88 9.70 1.09
N ALA A 12 1.97 8.64 1.87
CA ALA A 12 0.93 8.22 2.79
C ALA A 12 1.44 8.21 4.23
N ARG A 13 0.56 8.50 5.15
CA ARG A 13 0.84 8.46 6.58
C ARG A 13 -0.27 7.67 7.27
N VAL A 14 0.12 6.74 8.16
CA VAL A 14 -0.80 5.94 8.94
C VAL A 14 -0.47 6.16 10.42
N GLU A 15 -1.45 6.59 11.18
CA GLU A 15 -1.26 6.85 12.62
C GLU A 15 -1.07 5.56 13.40
N PRO A 16 -0.44 5.61 14.57
CA PRO A 16 -0.24 4.41 15.40
C PRO A 16 -1.58 3.72 15.70
N GLY A 17 -1.57 2.40 15.60
CA GLY A 17 -2.75 1.59 15.89
C GLY A 17 -3.78 1.51 14.76
N VAL A 18 -3.56 2.22 13.67
CA VAL A 18 -4.49 2.22 12.53
C VAL A 18 -4.07 1.18 11.50
N THR A 19 -5.06 0.47 10.95
CA THR A 19 -4.89 -0.43 9.81
C THR A 19 -5.72 0.13 8.66
N THR A 20 -5.12 0.25 7.48
CA THR A 20 -5.85 0.70 6.29
C THR A 20 -6.88 -0.34 5.88
N ALA A 21 -7.90 0.10 5.14
CA ALA A 21 -8.91 -0.82 4.65
C ALA A 21 -8.32 -1.81 3.64
N TRP A 22 -8.85 -3.03 3.62
CA TRP A 22 -8.57 -3.96 2.52
C TRP A 22 -9.00 -3.32 1.21
N HIS A 23 -8.09 -3.27 0.25
CA HIS A 23 -8.40 -2.74 -1.08
C HIS A 23 -7.48 -3.37 -2.12
N ARG A 24 -7.87 -3.20 -3.39
CA ARG A 24 -7.04 -3.60 -4.53
C ARG A 24 -7.06 -2.49 -5.56
N VAL A 25 -6.05 -2.46 -6.41
CA VAL A 25 -5.99 -1.51 -7.53
C VAL A 25 -5.79 -2.32 -8.81
N ARG A 26 -6.74 -2.20 -9.72
CA ARG A 26 -6.66 -2.91 -11.00
C ARG A 26 -5.70 -2.20 -11.94
N GLY A 27 -5.04 -3.00 -12.77
CA GLY A 27 -4.28 -2.49 -13.92
C GLY A 27 -2.98 -1.79 -13.61
N THR A 28 -2.52 -1.80 -12.36
CA THR A 28 -1.24 -1.18 -12.01
C THR A 28 -0.48 -2.05 -11.01
N VAL A 29 0.83 -2.04 -11.13
CA VAL A 29 1.70 -2.60 -10.10
C VAL A 29 1.96 -1.51 -9.09
N GLU A 30 1.82 -1.82 -7.82
CA GLU A 30 2.05 -0.89 -6.73
C GLU A 30 3.28 -1.30 -5.93
N ARG A 31 4.07 -0.31 -5.49
CA ARG A 31 5.20 -0.56 -4.59
C ARG A 31 5.11 0.42 -3.45
N TYR A 32 5.21 -0.07 -2.22
CA TYR A 32 5.32 0.78 -1.04
C TYR A 32 6.79 0.87 -0.66
N VAL A 33 7.30 2.08 -0.56
CA VAL A 33 8.66 2.34 -0.06
C VAL A 33 8.50 2.93 1.34
N ILE A 34 8.90 2.18 2.36
CA ILE A 34 8.72 2.60 3.75
C ILE A 34 9.79 3.63 4.08
N LEU A 35 9.35 4.83 4.47
CA LEU A 35 10.25 5.95 4.78
C LEU A 35 10.51 6.07 6.28
N ASP A 36 9.51 5.80 7.11
CA ASP A 36 9.60 6.00 8.55
C ASP A 36 8.61 5.11 9.27
N GLY A 37 8.97 4.67 10.48
CA GLY A 37 8.09 3.85 11.30
C GLY A 37 8.20 2.37 11.02
N SER A 38 7.26 1.62 11.59
CA SER A 38 7.17 0.17 11.41
C SER A 38 5.72 -0.24 11.26
N GLY A 39 5.50 -1.33 10.54
CA GLY A 39 4.16 -1.79 10.25
C GLY A 39 4.11 -3.27 9.92
N ARG A 40 2.88 -3.72 9.64
CA ARG A 40 2.62 -5.07 9.16
C ARG A 40 1.89 -4.97 7.85
N MET A 41 2.46 -5.56 6.81
CA MET A 41 1.90 -5.55 5.46
C MET A 41 1.26 -6.89 5.14
N GLU A 42 0.06 -6.83 4.58
CA GLU A 42 -0.65 -8.01 4.10
C GLU A 42 -0.93 -7.85 2.61
N VAL A 43 -0.51 -8.83 1.81
CA VAL A 43 -0.68 -8.84 0.36
C VAL A 43 -1.30 -10.18 -0.03
N GLY A 44 -2.53 -10.15 -0.52
CA GLY A 44 -3.26 -11.37 -0.92
C GLY A 44 -3.33 -12.39 0.20
N ASP A 45 -3.00 -13.62 -0.14
CA ASP A 45 -3.01 -14.74 0.81
C ASP A 45 -1.62 -15.04 1.37
N LEU A 46 -0.62 -14.19 1.06
CA LEU A 46 0.71 -14.36 1.63
C LEU A 46 0.69 -14.10 3.13
N PRO A 47 1.61 -14.75 3.89
CA PRO A 47 1.73 -14.43 5.31
C PRO A 47 2.03 -12.96 5.53
N PRO A 48 1.46 -12.35 6.59
CA PRO A 48 1.79 -10.97 6.93
C PRO A 48 3.29 -10.78 7.14
N GLN A 49 3.81 -9.64 6.71
CA GLN A 49 5.23 -9.32 6.83
C GLN A 49 5.44 -8.04 7.62
N GLU A 50 6.36 -8.08 8.57
CA GLU A 50 6.78 -6.89 9.27
C GLU A 50 7.64 -6.03 8.34
N VAL A 51 7.38 -4.73 8.33
CA VAL A 51 8.11 -3.77 7.49
C VAL A 51 8.60 -2.61 8.33
N GLN A 52 9.70 -1.99 7.89
CA GLN A 52 10.29 -0.83 8.55
C GLN A 52 10.96 0.05 7.51
N ALA A 53 11.46 1.21 7.95
CA ALA A 53 12.13 2.16 7.06
C ALA A 53 13.19 1.47 6.21
N GLY A 54 13.15 1.74 4.90
CA GLY A 54 14.05 1.13 3.92
C GLY A 54 13.48 -0.08 3.20
N ASP A 55 12.38 -0.66 3.68
CA ASP A 55 11.77 -1.81 3.02
C ASP A 55 10.92 -1.38 1.83
N VAL A 56 10.86 -2.25 0.83
CA VAL A 56 10.01 -2.07 -0.36
C VAL A 56 9.08 -3.27 -0.47
N VAL A 57 7.79 -3.00 -0.62
CA VAL A 57 6.77 -4.05 -0.79
C VAL A 57 6.21 -3.98 -2.20
N LEU A 58 6.26 -5.11 -2.91
CA LEU A 58 5.67 -5.22 -4.24
C LEU A 58 4.24 -5.75 -4.13
N ILE A 59 3.32 -5.06 -4.75
CA ILE A 59 1.91 -5.45 -4.78
C ILE A 59 1.48 -5.61 -6.24
N PRO A 60 1.24 -6.85 -6.68
CA PRO A 60 0.80 -7.10 -8.06
C PRO A 60 -0.57 -6.48 -8.35
N PRO A 61 -0.90 -6.26 -9.64
CA PRO A 61 -2.21 -5.74 -10.01
C PRO A 61 -3.34 -6.62 -9.46
N SER A 62 -4.41 -5.97 -9.00
CA SER A 62 -5.66 -6.61 -8.56
C SER A 62 -5.53 -7.51 -7.31
N VAL A 63 -4.38 -7.52 -6.66
CA VAL A 63 -4.19 -8.27 -5.41
C VAL A 63 -4.59 -7.39 -4.24
N ARG A 64 -5.44 -7.90 -3.35
CA ARG A 64 -5.88 -7.16 -2.17
C ARG A 64 -4.73 -6.90 -1.23
N GLN A 65 -4.79 -5.78 -0.53
CA GLN A 65 -3.71 -5.34 0.35
C GLN A 65 -4.23 -4.49 1.50
N ARG A 66 -3.50 -4.49 2.58
CA ARG A 66 -3.66 -3.51 3.67
C ARG A 66 -2.37 -3.43 4.47
N ILE A 67 -2.18 -2.31 5.18
CA ILE A 67 -1.03 -2.11 6.05
C ILE A 67 -1.48 -1.60 7.41
N ALA A 68 -0.87 -2.10 8.47
CA ALA A 68 -1.12 -1.68 9.84
C ALA A 68 0.10 -0.97 10.38
N ASN A 69 -0.11 0.11 11.12
CA ASN A 69 0.97 0.74 11.88
C ASN A 69 1.09 0.02 13.22
N THR A 70 2.20 -0.69 13.41
CA THR A 70 2.48 -1.45 14.64
C THR A 70 3.52 -0.76 15.52
N GLY A 71 3.98 0.42 15.15
CA GLY A 71 4.96 1.18 15.91
C GLY A 71 4.34 2.21 16.83
N ALA A 72 5.20 2.99 17.49
CA ALA A 72 4.79 4.02 18.44
C ALA A 72 4.58 5.39 17.77
N GLY A 73 5.19 5.61 16.61
CA GLY A 73 5.07 6.85 15.84
C GLY A 73 4.34 6.62 14.51
N ASP A 74 4.25 7.65 13.70
CA ASP A 74 3.59 7.55 12.39
C ASP A 74 4.36 6.62 11.46
N LEU A 75 3.62 5.82 10.70
CA LEU A 75 4.15 5.04 9.60
C LEU A 75 4.01 5.88 8.32
N VAL A 76 5.12 6.13 7.64
CA VAL A 76 5.15 6.95 6.44
C VAL A 76 5.74 6.15 5.30
N PHE A 77 5.07 6.15 4.16
CA PHE A 77 5.56 5.42 2.98
C PHE A 77 5.16 6.14 1.70
N LEU A 78 5.89 5.82 0.63
CA LEU A 78 5.52 6.22 -0.72
C LEU A 78 4.78 5.07 -1.39
N ALA A 79 3.66 5.38 -2.03
CA ALA A 79 2.93 4.43 -2.88
C ALA A 79 3.23 4.78 -4.33
N ILE A 80 3.95 3.92 -5.01
CA ILE A 80 4.39 4.12 -6.39
C ILE A 80 3.59 3.19 -7.29
N CYS A 81 2.84 3.75 -8.22
CA CYS A 81 2.01 2.99 -9.16
C CYS A 81 2.54 3.10 -10.57
N THR A 82 2.69 1.95 -11.23
CA THR A 82 3.11 1.88 -12.64
C THR A 82 2.19 0.89 -13.37
N PRO A 83 1.40 1.37 -14.36
CA PRO A 83 1.18 2.75 -14.75
C PRO A 83 0.51 3.57 -13.65
N ARG A 84 0.32 4.85 -13.92
CA ARG A 84 -0.26 5.81 -12.98
C ARG A 84 -1.56 5.31 -12.35
N PHE A 85 -1.71 5.58 -11.04
CA PHE A 85 -2.94 5.30 -10.32
C PHE A 85 -4.12 6.09 -10.94
N ARG A 86 -5.26 5.42 -11.09
CA ARG A 86 -6.52 6.03 -11.51
C ARG A 86 -7.60 5.64 -10.50
N PRO A 87 -8.38 6.61 -9.98
CA PRO A 87 -9.38 6.32 -8.95
C PRO A 87 -10.40 5.25 -9.37
N GLU A 88 -10.76 5.18 -10.65
CA GLU A 88 -11.71 4.19 -11.15
C GLU A 88 -11.19 2.76 -11.03
N ASN A 89 -9.89 2.55 -10.84
CA ASN A 89 -9.29 1.24 -10.67
C ASN A 89 -9.19 0.80 -9.21
N TYR A 90 -9.53 1.68 -8.28
CA TYR A 90 -9.54 1.36 -6.84
C TYR A 90 -10.83 0.60 -6.51
N GLU A 91 -10.69 -0.50 -5.78
CA GLU A 91 -11.82 -1.32 -5.33
C GLU A 91 -11.68 -1.65 -3.86
N ASP A 92 -12.78 -1.52 -3.11
CA ASP A 92 -12.84 -2.02 -1.74
C ASP A 92 -12.82 -3.55 -1.79
N ALA A 93 -11.96 -4.17 -1.02
CA ALA A 93 -11.79 -5.62 -0.98
C ALA A 93 -12.10 -6.22 0.39
N ALA A 94 -12.80 -5.48 1.27
CA ALA A 94 -13.10 -5.95 2.61
C ALA A 94 -13.89 -7.27 2.60
N ALA A 95 -14.81 -7.44 1.65
CA ALA A 95 -15.61 -8.66 1.54
C ALA A 95 -14.77 -9.89 1.18
N ASP A 96 -13.61 -9.69 0.55
CA ASP A 96 -12.72 -10.79 0.15
C ASP A 96 -11.83 -11.26 1.32
N ALA A 97 -11.85 -10.55 2.43
CA ALA A 97 -10.97 -10.84 3.57
C ALA A 97 -11.51 -11.96 4.47
N ASP A 98 -12.74 -12.34 4.29
CA ASP A 98 -13.41 -13.37 5.10
C ASP A 98 -13.10 -14.79 4.64
#